data_4919c498bcaafab5f7859d170159ffde
#
_entry.id   4919c498bcaafab5f7859d170159ffde
#
_cell.length_a   1.000
_cell.length_b   1.000
_cell.length_c   1.000
_cell.angle_alpha   90.00
_cell.angle_beta   90.00
_cell.angle_gamma   90.00
#
_symmetry.space_group_name_H-M   'P 1'
#
loop_
_entity.id
_entity.type
_entity.pdbx_description
1 polymer ?
#
loop_
_entity_poly.entity_id
_entity_poly.type
_entity_poly.pdbx_seq_one_letter_code
_entity_poly.pdbx_strand_id
1 'polypeptide(L)'
;MANKHKYLAKNVGLFSISSFVPKILSFVLIPIYTNCLTTAEYGVSDLLTTTVSLLLPFFTLDIQDAVMRFALDKKYEKSDVFTVALRIILIGTGLVTLGAFVASTLKIPGLENSYLIFFVLMYFTTALSNSLTMFCRGIDKVNVLVVGGILQSVIMLSANILFLVVFKWGLTGYLLANTLGSLVAVFWYFIRAKLHKYITKAVSKNVLKDMVRFSFPLIFSVTAWWINSASDRYILTWMSGIAVSGLYAVAYKIPGILSVFQSVFYQAWSISAIKEFDKDDKDGFISNMYNMMNFGMVFVCSVIIVLNIPIAKILYTNEFFEAYKFVPPLLVSVVFNAMALFIGSIFTAVKDTKTLSVSTIIGAVINTVCNFVFIYYWQAYGAAIATMLGYGVVFVMRHIMLRKYIKLHLKWWRDIFVYLALIVQLVSVYSLEKFSLLQLVFPVLILVFYLKEVKQIFIQFKGLVKR
;
A
#
# COMPACT_ATOMS: atom_id res chain seq x y z
N MET A 1 -12.47 29.45 15.80
CA MET A 1 -11.87 28.10 16.00
C MET A 1 -12.85 26.97 15.67
N ALA A 2 -14.11 26.98 16.11
CA ALA A 2 -15.11 25.93 15.83
C ALA A 2 -15.29 25.56 14.34
N ASN A 3 -15.27 26.54 13.43
CA ASN A 3 -15.40 26.29 11.99
C ASN A 3 -14.21 25.53 11.38
N LYS A 4 -12.98 25.74 11.88
CA LYS A 4 -11.79 25.01 11.41
C LYS A 4 -11.81 23.54 11.84
N HIS A 5 -12.25 23.26 13.07
CA HIS A 5 -12.40 21.89 13.57
C HIS A 5 -13.51 21.12 12.84
N LYS A 6 -14.65 21.79 12.57
CA LYS A 6 -15.75 21.17 11.79
C LYS A 6 -15.33 20.88 10.35
N TYR A 7 -14.58 21.78 9.70
CA TYR A 7 -14.01 21.57 8.36
C TYR A 7 -13.01 20.40 8.35
N LEU A 8 -12.11 20.36 9.33
CA LEU A 8 -11.13 19.27 9.46
C LEU A 8 -11.82 17.92 9.67
N ALA A 9 -12.75 17.84 10.61
CA ALA A 9 -13.51 16.61 10.89
C ALA A 9 -14.30 16.11 9.67
N LYS A 10 -14.95 17.03 8.93
CA LYS A 10 -15.64 16.70 7.68
C LYS A 10 -14.67 16.12 6.64
N ASN A 11 -13.52 16.76 6.43
CA ASN A 11 -12.54 16.29 5.45
C ASN A 11 -11.93 14.95 5.86
N VAL A 12 -11.59 14.75 7.14
CA VAL A 12 -11.11 13.46 7.65
C VAL A 12 -12.16 12.37 7.42
N GLY A 13 -13.43 12.61 7.74
CA GLY A 13 -14.50 11.67 7.45
C GLY A 13 -14.64 11.33 5.97
N LEU A 14 -14.61 12.34 5.09
CA LEU A 14 -14.67 12.15 3.65
C LEU A 14 -13.47 11.38 3.11
N PHE A 15 -12.25 11.69 3.57
CA PHE A 15 -11.06 10.94 3.17
C PHE A 15 -11.07 9.50 3.69
N SER A 16 -11.58 9.26 4.89
CA SER A 16 -11.77 7.90 5.41
C SER A 16 -12.70 7.10 4.51
N ILE A 17 -13.88 7.63 4.19
CA ILE A 17 -14.84 6.96 3.29
C ILE A 17 -14.20 6.68 1.92
N SER A 18 -13.55 7.68 1.32
CA SER A 18 -12.89 7.52 0.00
C SER A 18 -11.76 6.49 0.00
N SER A 19 -11.16 6.22 1.14
CA SER A 19 -10.08 5.23 1.27
C SER A 19 -10.60 3.83 1.60
N PHE A 20 -11.69 3.72 2.37
CA PHE A 20 -12.24 2.42 2.79
C PHE A 20 -13.11 1.77 1.72
N VAL A 21 -13.97 2.55 1.04
CA VAL A 21 -14.89 2.00 0.02
C VAL A 21 -14.15 1.25 -1.09
N PRO A 22 -13.09 1.79 -1.73
CA PRO A 22 -12.34 1.05 -2.74
C PRO A 22 -11.71 -0.24 -2.21
N LYS A 23 -11.24 -0.25 -0.97
CA LYS A 23 -10.63 -1.44 -0.35
C LYS A 23 -11.65 -2.54 -0.09
N ILE A 24 -12.82 -2.19 0.43
CA ILE A 24 -13.92 -3.15 0.64
C ILE A 24 -14.37 -3.74 -0.70
N LEU A 25 -14.59 -2.88 -1.71
CA LEU A 25 -15.00 -3.33 -3.04
C LEU A 25 -13.96 -4.22 -3.71
N SER A 26 -12.66 -3.90 -3.58
CA SER A 26 -11.59 -4.75 -4.09
C SER A 26 -11.55 -6.12 -3.39
N PHE A 27 -11.98 -6.19 -2.13
CA PHE A 27 -12.08 -7.46 -1.39
C PHE A 27 -13.23 -8.34 -1.92
N VAL A 28 -14.39 -7.73 -2.21
CA VAL A 28 -15.54 -8.41 -2.81
C VAL A 28 -15.21 -8.99 -4.20
N LEU A 29 -14.28 -8.36 -4.92
CA LEU A 29 -13.86 -8.82 -6.25
C LEU A 29 -12.91 -10.03 -6.23
N ILE A 30 -12.29 -10.37 -5.08
CA ILE A 30 -11.31 -11.48 -5.02
C ILE A 30 -11.92 -12.81 -5.46
N PRO A 31 -13.08 -13.26 -4.92
CA PRO A 31 -13.70 -14.50 -5.37
C PRO A 31 -14.03 -14.51 -6.87
N ILE A 32 -14.39 -13.36 -7.44
CA ILE A 32 -14.67 -13.24 -8.88
C ILE A 32 -13.38 -13.46 -9.67
N TYR A 33 -12.28 -12.81 -9.27
CA TYR A 33 -10.99 -12.96 -9.95
C TYR A 33 -10.46 -14.38 -9.88
N THR A 34 -10.49 -14.99 -8.69
CA THR A 34 -9.98 -16.34 -8.50
C THR A 34 -10.86 -17.42 -9.16
N ASN A 35 -12.12 -17.12 -9.47
CA ASN A 35 -13.00 -18.01 -10.21
C ASN A 35 -12.91 -17.84 -11.73
N CYS A 36 -12.64 -16.62 -12.21
CA CYS A 36 -12.72 -16.31 -13.64
C CYS A 36 -11.34 -16.25 -14.33
N LEU A 37 -10.24 -16.12 -13.58
CA LEU A 37 -8.89 -16.03 -14.11
C LEU A 37 -8.07 -17.26 -13.70
N THR A 38 -7.09 -17.60 -14.52
CA THR A 38 -6.02 -18.53 -14.15
C THR A 38 -4.96 -17.82 -13.30
N THR A 39 -4.16 -18.59 -12.57
CA THR A 39 -3.04 -18.07 -11.79
C THR A 39 -2.02 -17.32 -12.66
N ALA A 40 -1.78 -17.80 -13.89
CA ALA A 40 -0.90 -17.14 -14.85
C ALA A 40 -1.48 -15.80 -15.33
N GLU A 41 -2.77 -15.74 -15.70
CA GLU A 41 -3.43 -14.47 -16.10
C GLU A 41 -3.40 -13.43 -14.98
N TYR A 42 -3.65 -13.87 -13.74
CA TYR A 42 -3.56 -12.98 -12.59
C TYR A 42 -2.12 -12.50 -12.36
N GLY A 43 -1.13 -13.38 -12.55
CA GLY A 43 0.30 -13.03 -12.49
C GLY A 43 0.69 -12.00 -13.54
N VAL A 44 0.21 -12.13 -14.80
CA VAL A 44 0.41 -11.12 -15.85
C VAL A 44 -0.17 -9.77 -15.42
N SER A 45 -1.40 -9.75 -14.91
CA SER A 45 -2.05 -8.51 -14.47
C SER A 45 -1.30 -7.82 -13.33
N ASP A 46 -0.81 -8.60 -12.37
CA ASP A 46 -0.03 -8.08 -11.23
C ASP A 46 1.33 -7.51 -11.70
N LEU A 47 2.03 -8.21 -12.61
CA LEU A 47 3.26 -7.68 -13.20
C LEU A 47 3.04 -6.40 -13.99
N LEU A 48 1.99 -6.32 -14.83
CA LEU A 48 1.66 -5.10 -15.56
C LEU A 48 1.44 -3.92 -14.60
N THR A 49 0.62 -4.13 -13.56
CA THR A 49 0.33 -3.11 -12.55
C THR A 49 1.60 -2.70 -11.78
N THR A 50 2.42 -3.68 -11.42
CA THR A 50 3.68 -3.46 -10.70
C THR A 50 4.70 -2.72 -11.57
N THR A 51 4.77 -3.05 -12.87
CA THR A 51 5.61 -2.34 -13.84
C THR A 51 5.14 -0.91 -14.04
N VAL A 52 3.82 -0.67 -14.16
CA VAL A 52 3.26 0.69 -14.22
C VAL A 52 3.71 1.49 -12.99
N SER A 53 3.59 0.93 -11.79
CA SER A 53 3.97 1.63 -10.55
C SER A 53 5.47 1.91 -10.45
N LEU A 54 6.32 1.06 -11.04
CA LEU A 54 7.76 1.31 -11.17
C LEU A 54 8.07 2.46 -12.14
N LEU A 55 7.43 2.47 -13.30
CA LEU A 55 7.73 3.45 -14.36
C LEU A 55 7.16 4.83 -14.06
N LEU A 56 6.09 4.91 -13.26
CA LEU A 56 5.45 6.19 -12.91
C LEU A 56 6.45 7.24 -12.43
N PRO A 57 7.25 7.05 -11.36
CA PRO A 57 8.15 8.08 -10.86
C PRO A 57 9.21 8.51 -11.88
N PHE A 58 9.66 7.61 -12.75
CA PHE A 58 10.67 7.94 -13.75
C PHE A 58 10.10 8.78 -14.89
N PHE A 59 9.02 8.35 -15.49
CA PHE A 59 8.48 8.98 -16.71
C PHE A 59 7.50 10.13 -16.41
N THR A 60 7.01 10.26 -15.17
CA THR A 60 6.31 11.48 -14.72
C THR A 60 7.20 12.41 -13.92
N LEU A 61 8.49 12.08 -13.68
CA LEU A 61 9.39 12.79 -12.78
C LEU A 61 8.80 12.98 -11.38
N ASP A 62 7.94 12.08 -10.94
CA ASP A 62 7.17 12.16 -9.69
C ASP A 62 6.47 13.51 -9.47
N ILE A 63 6.02 14.13 -10.58
CA ILE A 63 5.48 15.49 -10.61
C ILE A 63 4.20 15.65 -9.77
N GLN A 64 3.51 14.56 -9.47
CA GLN A 64 2.28 14.55 -8.67
C GLN A 64 2.47 15.19 -7.30
N ASP A 65 3.59 14.97 -6.62
CA ASP A 65 3.88 15.55 -5.31
C ASP A 65 4.17 17.06 -5.41
N ALA A 66 4.87 17.47 -6.48
CA ALA A 66 5.04 18.90 -6.79
C ALA A 66 3.69 19.57 -7.08
N VAL A 67 2.79 18.92 -7.83
CA VAL A 67 1.47 19.48 -8.16
C VAL A 67 0.70 19.90 -6.92
N MET A 68 0.60 19.05 -5.90
CA MET A 68 -0.11 19.39 -4.67
C MET A 68 0.55 20.57 -3.95
N ARG A 69 1.88 20.53 -3.78
CA ARG A 69 2.61 21.55 -3.06
C ARG A 69 2.53 22.93 -3.73
N PHE A 70 2.74 22.96 -5.06
CA PHE A 70 2.77 24.23 -5.80
C PHE A 70 1.36 24.78 -6.07
N ALA A 71 0.32 23.93 -6.18
CA ALA A 71 -1.06 24.39 -6.29
C ALA A 71 -1.59 25.02 -4.98
N LEU A 72 -1.03 24.66 -3.83
CA LEU A 72 -1.34 25.27 -2.52
C LEU A 72 -0.56 26.58 -2.30
N ASP A 73 0.58 26.78 -2.95
CA ASP A 73 1.42 27.96 -2.79
C ASP A 73 0.86 29.12 -3.64
N LYS A 74 0.53 30.23 -2.97
CA LYS A 74 -0.02 31.43 -3.61
C LYS A 74 0.94 32.13 -4.57
N LYS A 75 2.22 31.79 -4.52
CA LYS A 75 3.27 32.37 -5.39
C LYS A 75 3.12 31.92 -6.85
N TYR A 76 2.50 30.74 -7.07
CA TYR A 76 2.43 30.12 -8.39
C TYR A 76 1.01 30.14 -8.95
N GLU A 77 0.90 30.45 -10.25
CA GLU A 77 -0.37 30.36 -10.96
C GLU A 77 -0.79 28.89 -11.12
N LYS A 78 -2.00 28.58 -10.67
CA LYS A 78 -2.53 27.20 -10.71
C LYS A 78 -2.61 26.63 -12.13
N SER A 79 -2.82 27.50 -13.13
CA SER A 79 -2.83 27.14 -14.55
C SER A 79 -1.46 26.68 -15.04
N ASP A 80 -0.39 27.33 -14.60
CA ASP A 80 0.97 26.93 -14.94
C ASP A 80 1.31 25.58 -14.32
N VAL A 81 1.01 25.40 -13.02
CA VAL A 81 1.23 24.15 -12.29
C VAL A 81 0.51 22.98 -12.98
N PHE A 82 -0.77 23.15 -13.32
CA PHE A 82 -1.58 22.12 -13.99
C PHE A 82 -1.04 21.79 -15.38
N THR A 83 -0.71 22.80 -16.17
CA THR A 83 -0.24 22.62 -17.54
C THR A 83 1.15 21.97 -17.58
N VAL A 84 2.05 22.31 -16.64
CA VAL A 84 3.37 21.64 -16.48
C VAL A 84 3.16 20.13 -16.24
N ALA A 85 2.31 19.80 -15.27
CA ALA A 85 2.06 18.40 -14.94
C ALA A 85 1.48 17.63 -16.14
N LEU A 86 0.49 18.21 -16.83
CA LEU A 86 -0.11 17.60 -17.99
C LEU A 86 0.90 17.35 -19.12
N ARG A 87 1.78 18.33 -19.42
CA ARG A 87 2.83 18.18 -20.44
C ARG A 87 3.81 17.07 -20.09
N ILE A 88 4.28 17.01 -18.83
CA ILE A 88 5.20 15.96 -18.37
C ILE A 88 4.54 14.58 -18.49
N ILE A 89 3.28 14.43 -18.08
CA ILE A 89 2.56 13.16 -18.20
C ILE A 89 2.40 12.74 -19.67
N LEU A 90 2.06 13.67 -20.57
CA LEU A 90 1.91 13.35 -21.99
C LEU A 90 3.24 12.94 -22.62
N ILE A 91 4.34 13.65 -22.30
CA ILE A 91 5.68 13.27 -22.77
C ILE A 91 6.07 11.91 -22.20
N GLY A 92 5.89 11.69 -20.89
CA GLY A 92 6.17 10.41 -20.23
C GLY A 92 5.36 9.26 -20.82
N THR A 93 4.07 9.48 -21.12
CA THR A 93 3.24 8.49 -21.80
C THR A 93 3.74 8.18 -23.21
N GLY A 94 4.17 9.21 -23.96
CA GLY A 94 4.80 9.03 -25.28
C GLY A 94 6.06 8.17 -25.20
N LEU A 95 6.91 8.40 -24.21
CA LEU A 95 8.13 7.60 -23.99
C LEU A 95 7.80 6.15 -23.60
N VAL A 96 6.82 5.94 -22.72
CA VAL A 96 6.36 4.59 -22.35
C VAL A 96 5.74 3.88 -23.55
N THR A 97 4.98 4.58 -24.39
CA THR A 97 4.42 4.02 -25.63
C THR A 97 5.52 3.60 -26.59
N LEU A 98 6.55 4.44 -26.76
CA LEU A 98 7.72 4.10 -27.59
C LEU A 98 8.46 2.88 -27.02
N GLY A 99 8.67 2.83 -25.71
CA GLY A 99 9.27 1.68 -25.05
C GLY A 99 8.47 0.39 -25.22
N ALA A 100 7.13 0.47 -25.09
CA ALA A 100 6.24 -0.66 -25.34
C ALA A 100 6.29 -1.13 -26.82
N PHE A 101 6.34 -0.19 -27.77
CA PHE A 101 6.53 -0.51 -29.18
C PHE A 101 7.87 -1.23 -29.45
N VAL A 102 8.95 -0.73 -28.89
CA VAL A 102 10.27 -1.39 -28.99
C VAL A 102 10.22 -2.79 -28.36
N ALA A 103 9.62 -2.94 -27.19
CA ALA A 103 9.46 -4.23 -26.52
C ALA A 103 8.66 -5.23 -27.38
N SER A 104 7.61 -4.76 -28.09
CA SER A 104 6.83 -5.58 -29.03
C SER A 104 7.65 -6.09 -30.21
N THR A 105 8.56 -5.27 -30.73
CA THR A 105 9.42 -5.67 -31.86
C THR A 105 10.51 -6.65 -31.44
N LEU A 106 10.99 -6.54 -30.19
CA LEU A 106 12.01 -7.44 -29.63
C LEU A 106 11.44 -8.79 -29.17
N LYS A 107 10.12 -8.99 -29.25
CA LYS A 107 9.43 -10.22 -28.84
C LYS A 107 9.86 -10.73 -27.48
N ILE A 108 9.86 -9.85 -26.46
CA ILE A 108 10.29 -10.18 -25.11
C ILE A 108 9.41 -11.30 -24.56
N PRO A 109 9.96 -12.45 -24.11
CA PRO A 109 9.18 -13.55 -23.58
C PRO A 109 8.29 -13.10 -22.41
N GLY A 110 7.02 -13.50 -22.44
CA GLY A 110 6.05 -13.17 -21.38
C GLY A 110 5.31 -11.82 -21.59
N LEU A 111 5.69 -11.01 -22.58
CA LEU A 111 4.97 -9.80 -22.98
C LEU A 111 4.25 -10.05 -24.31
N GLU A 112 3.02 -10.51 -24.24
CA GLU A 112 2.20 -10.63 -25.44
C GLU A 112 1.78 -9.24 -25.93
N ASN A 113 1.87 -9.03 -27.25
CA ASN A 113 1.52 -7.76 -27.90
C ASN A 113 0.09 -7.29 -27.60
N SER A 114 -0.82 -8.23 -27.34
CA SER A 114 -2.22 -7.96 -26.96
C SER A 114 -2.35 -7.17 -25.65
N TYR A 115 -1.40 -7.32 -24.70
CA TYR A 115 -1.47 -6.65 -23.40
C TYR A 115 -0.74 -5.30 -23.38
N LEU A 116 0.11 -5.00 -24.37
CA LEU A 116 0.89 -3.76 -24.38
C LEU A 116 0.00 -2.51 -24.50
N ILE A 117 -1.10 -2.60 -25.23
CA ILE A 117 -2.06 -1.48 -25.33
C ILE A 117 -2.70 -1.20 -23.96
N PHE A 118 -3.08 -2.25 -23.21
CA PHE A 118 -3.61 -2.09 -21.84
C PHE A 118 -2.56 -1.55 -20.88
N PHE A 119 -1.32 -1.97 -21.02
CA PHE A 119 -0.20 -1.46 -20.24
C PHE A 119 -0.03 0.06 -20.39
N VAL A 120 0.00 0.56 -21.64
CA VAL A 120 0.09 2.00 -21.94
C VAL A 120 -1.13 2.75 -21.43
N LEU A 121 -2.33 2.21 -21.62
CA LEU A 121 -3.57 2.82 -21.12
C LEU A 121 -3.61 2.86 -19.60
N MET A 122 -3.20 1.79 -18.93
CA MET A 122 -3.08 1.74 -17.46
C MET A 122 -2.06 2.76 -16.95
N TYR A 123 -0.90 2.86 -17.59
CA TYR A 123 0.11 3.86 -17.24
C TYR A 123 -0.46 5.27 -17.38
N PHE A 124 -1.02 5.61 -18.54
CA PHE A 124 -1.59 6.94 -18.81
C PHE A 124 -2.69 7.31 -17.81
N THR A 125 -3.66 6.40 -17.61
CA THR A 125 -4.79 6.66 -16.72
C THR A 125 -4.35 6.78 -15.28
N THR A 126 -3.37 5.99 -14.82
CA THR A 126 -2.84 6.06 -13.46
C THR A 126 -2.04 7.35 -13.25
N ALA A 127 -1.14 7.71 -14.17
CA ALA A 127 -0.36 8.94 -14.12
C ALA A 127 -1.27 10.18 -14.06
N LEU A 128 -2.27 10.19 -14.93
CA LEU A 128 -3.23 11.30 -15.00
C LEU A 128 -4.11 11.36 -13.76
N SER A 129 -4.70 10.23 -13.33
CA SER A 129 -5.55 10.16 -12.13
C SER A 129 -4.80 10.62 -10.87
N ASN A 130 -3.55 10.19 -10.68
CA ASN A 130 -2.72 10.61 -9.54
C ASN A 130 -2.51 12.13 -9.54
N SER A 131 -2.10 12.70 -10.67
CA SER A 131 -1.87 14.15 -10.78
C SER A 131 -3.15 14.96 -10.63
N LEU A 132 -4.26 14.52 -11.23
CA LEU A 132 -5.56 15.20 -11.07
C LEU A 132 -6.05 15.16 -9.62
N THR A 133 -5.85 14.03 -8.94
CA THR A 133 -6.17 13.88 -7.52
C THR A 133 -5.37 14.86 -6.67
N MET A 134 -4.06 14.98 -6.91
CA MET A 134 -3.20 15.92 -6.17
C MET A 134 -3.53 17.37 -6.49
N PHE A 135 -3.83 17.69 -7.75
CA PHE A 135 -4.25 19.03 -8.13
C PHE A 135 -5.60 19.41 -7.52
N CYS A 136 -6.60 18.52 -7.54
CA CYS A 136 -7.89 18.76 -6.90
C CYS A 136 -7.76 18.99 -5.38
N ARG A 137 -6.82 18.31 -4.72
CA ARG A 137 -6.47 18.60 -3.31
C ARG A 137 -5.89 20.00 -3.17
N GLY A 138 -4.95 20.38 -4.03
CA GLY A 138 -4.32 21.69 -4.03
C GLY A 138 -5.27 22.85 -4.27
N ILE A 139 -6.38 22.63 -4.99
CA ILE A 139 -7.43 23.66 -5.24
C ILE A 139 -8.66 23.50 -4.33
N ASP A 140 -8.54 22.67 -3.26
CA ASP A 140 -9.59 22.45 -2.23
C ASP A 140 -10.91 21.86 -2.77
N LYS A 141 -10.83 21.01 -3.81
CA LYS A 141 -12.01 20.31 -4.36
C LYS A 141 -12.13 18.86 -3.85
N VAL A 142 -12.05 18.68 -2.52
CA VAL A 142 -12.07 17.36 -1.87
C VAL A 142 -13.33 16.56 -2.19
N ASN A 143 -14.50 17.19 -2.25
CA ASN A 143 -15.76 16.50 -2.57
C ASN A 143 -15.71 15.85 -3.98
N VAL A 144 -15.05 16.50 -4.95
CA VAL A 144 -14.90 15.96 -6.31
C VAL A 144 -14.05 14.68 -6.29
N LEU A 145 -13.01 14.65 -5.43
CA LEU A 145 -12.15 13.49 -5.26
C LEU A 145 -12.90 12.29 -4.69
N VAL A 146 -13.66 12.53 -3.63
CA VAL A 146 -14.41 11.45 -2.94
C VAL A 146 -15.39 10.81 -3.90
N VAL A 147 -16.18 11.62 -4.61
CA VAL A 147 -17.16 11.10 -5.58
C VAL A 147 -16.46 10.38 -6.74
N GLY A 148 -15.36 10.92 -7.26
CA GLY A 148 -14.59 10.29 -8.34
C GLY A 148 -14.01 8.93 -7.93
N GLY A 149 -13.46 8.81 -6.71
CA GLY A 149 -12.97 7.54 -6.19
C GLY A 149 -14.06 6.49 -5.99
N ILE A 150 -15.25 6.90 -5.54
CA ILE A 150 -16.43 6.02 -5.44
C ILE A 150 -16.88 5.57 -6.85
N LEU A 151 -17.01 6.52 -7.79
CA LEU A 151 -17.36 6.21 -9.18
C LEU A 151 -16.38 5.24 -9.81
N GLN A 152 -15.07 5.48 -9.66
CA GLN A 152 -14.03 4.56 -10.12
C GLN A 152 -14.28 3.14 -9.61
N SER A 153 -14.52 3.00 -8.31
CA SER A 153 -14.69 1.69 -7.66
C SER A 153 -15.99 1.00 -8.12
N VAL A 154 -17.08 1.73 -8.23
CA VAL A 154 -18.37 1.19 -8.68
C VAL A 154 -18.30 0.76 -10.15
N ILE A 155 -17.75 1.59 -11.02
CA ILE A 155 -17.58 1.24 -12.44
C ILE A 155 -16.64 0.06 -12.63
N MET A 156 -15.51 0.05 -11.90
CA MET A 156 -14.57 -1.07 -11.92
C MET A 156 -15.24 -2.37 -11.46
N LEU A 157 -16.02 -2.33 -10.37
CA LEU A 157 -16.77 -3.50 -9.88
C LEU A 157 -17.79 -3.99 -10.92
N SER A 158 -18.64 -3.10 -11.42
CA SER A 158 -19.68 -3.43 -12.40
C SER A 158 -19.08 -3.97 -13.71
N ALA A 159 -18.01 -3.34 -14.18
CA ALA A 159 -17.31 -3.76 -15.39
C ALA A 159 -16.61 -5.12 -15.20
N ASN A 160 -16.00 -5.38 -14.03
CA ASN A 160 -15.43 -6.70 -13.74
C ASN A 160 -16.50 -7.79 -13.74
N ILE A 161 -17.66 -7.55 -13.12
CA ILE A 161 -18.77 -8.52 -13.16
C ILE A 161 -19.22 -8.76 -14.60
N LEU A 162 -19.44 -7.70 -15.37
CA LEU A 162 -19.90 -7.79 -16.76
C LEU A 162 -18.88 -8.52 -17.65
N PHE A 163 -17.60 -8.14 -17.60
CA PHE A 163 -16.59 -8.68 -18.51
C PHE A 163 -16.08 -10.05 -18.11
N LEU A 164 -15.95 -10.33 -16.79
CA LEU A 164 -15.42 -11.62 -16.32
C LEU A 164 -16.53 -12.67 -16.17
N VAL A 165 -17.69 -12.30 -15.60
CA VAL A 165 -18.74 -13.30 -15.28
C VAL A 165 -19.69 -13.47 -16.48
N VAL A 166 -20.18 -12.36 -17.08
CA VAL A 166 -21.17 -12.43 -18.17
C VAL A 166 -20.50 -12.72 -19.49
N PHE A 167 -19.52 -11.92 -19.90
CA PHE A 167 -18.86 -12.06 -21.20
C PHE A 167 -17.70 -13.06 -21.22
N LYS A 168 -17.17 -13.41 -20.04
CA LYS A 168 -16.06 -14.39 -19.89
C LYS A 168 -14.81 -14.03 -20.69
N TRP A 169 -14.46 -12.73 -20.72
CA TRP A 169 -13.30 -12.22 -21.47
C TRP A 169 -11.94 -12.45 -20.78
N GLY A 170 -11.90 -13.16 -19.64
CA GLY A 170 -10.67 -13.50 -18.94
C GLY A 170 -9.81 -12.26 -18.61
N LEU A 171 -8.50 -12.39 -18.81
CA LEU A 171 -7.54 -11.32 -18.50
C LEU A 171 -7.85 -10.00 -19.24
N THR A 172 -8.25 -10.06 -20.50
CA THR A 172 -8.63 -8.84 -21.27
C THR A 172 -9.78 -8.10 -20.61
N GLY A 173 -10.81 -8.82 -20.15
CA GLY A 173 -11.94 -8.24 -19.41
C GLY A 173 -11.50 -7.58 -18.10
N TYR A 174 -10.60 -8.23 -17.35
CA TYR A 174 -10.03 -7.68 -16.12
C TYR A 174 -9.26 -6.36 -16.38
N LEU A 175 -8.36 -6.36 -17.35
CA LEU A 175 -7.56 -5.17 -17.70
C LEU A 175 -8.43 -4.03 -18.18
N LEU A 176 -9.44 -4.33 -19.02
CA LEU A 176 -10.38 -3.35 -19.52
C LEU A 176 -11.23 -2.73 -18.38
N ALA A 177 -11.74 -3.56 -17.45
CA ALA A 177 -12.54 -3.09 -16.33
C ALA A 177 -11.76 -2.12 -15.42
N ASN A 178 -10.50 -2.45 -15.12
CA ASN A 178 -9.63 -1.59 -14.32
C ASN A 178 -9.31 -0.27 -15.03
N THR A 179 -9.04 -0.34 -16.33
CA THR A 179 -8.77 0.85 -17.16
C THR A 179 -9.99 1.75 -17.25
N LEU A 180 -11.19 1.18 -17.49
CA LEU A 180 -12.45 1.94 -17.56
C LEU A 180 -12.77 2.64 -16.23
N GLY A 181 -12.60 1.96 -15.09
CA GLY A 181 -12.81 2.58 -13.81
C GLY A 181 -11.93 3.83 -13.61
N SER A 182 -10.64 3.73 -13.96
CA SER A 182 -9.70 4.84 -13.88
C SER A 182 -10.02 5.95 -14.88
N LEU A 183 -10.41 5.62 -16.11
CA LEU A 183 -10.84 6.60 -17.12
C LEU A 183 -12.06 7.40 -16.67
N VAL A 184 -13.07 6.74 -16.13
CA VAL A 184 -14.28 7.43 -15.64
C VAL A 184 -13.94 8.40 -14.52
N ALA A 185 -13.04 8.02 -13.59
CA ALA A 185 -12.57 8.93 -12.54
C ALA A 185 -11.84 10.16 -13.14
N VAL A 186 -10.96 9.94 -14.10
CA VAL A 186 -10.25 11.03 -14.82
C VAL A 186 -11.23 12.00 -15.48
N PHE A 187 -12.20 11.49 -16.23
CA PHE A 187 -13.25 12.32 -16.86
C PHE A 187 -14.06 13.08 -15.80
N TRP A 188 -14.45 12.43 -14.72
CA TRP A 188 -15.16 13.06 -13.61
C TRP A 188 -14.37 14.23 -13.02
N TYR A 189 -13.09 14.01 -12.67
CA TYR A 189 -12.22 15.05 -12.14
C TYR A 189 -12.12 16.21 -13.14
N PHE A 190 -11.86 15.91 -14.41
CA PHE A 190 -11.66 16.91 -15.43
C PHE A 190 -12.89 17.81 -15.62
N ILE A 191 -14.08 17.22 -15.69
CA ILE A 191 -15.35 17.94 -15.91
C ILE A 191 -15.77 18.69 -14.64
N ARG A 192 -15.86 17.99 -13.49
CA ARG A 192 -16.42 18.55 -12.26
C ARG A 192 -15.50 19.57 -11.58
N ALA A 193 -14.21 19.40 -11.68
CA ALA A 193 -13.25 20.40 -11.23
C ALA A 193 -13.04 21.53 -12.26
N LYS A 194 -13.63 21.44 -13.46
CA LYS A 194 -13.48 22.39 -14.58
C LYS A 194 -12.00 22.60 -14.95
N LEU A 195 -11.26 21.48 -15.05
CA LEU A 195 -9.79 21.52 -15.20
C LEU A 195 -9.35 22.11 -16.54
N HIS A 196 -10.20 22.08 -17.58
CA HIS A 196 -9.94 22.77 -18.84
C HIS A 196 -9.62 24.27 -18.69
N LYS A 197 -10.14 24.92 -17.61
CA LYS A 197 -9.85 26.34 -17.33
C LYS A 197 -8.43 26.58 -16.85
N TYR A 198 -7.73 25.54 -16.42
CA TYR A 198 -6.34 25.62 -15.96
C TYR A 198 -5.32 25.26 -17.02
N ILE A 199 -5.74 25.01 -18.27
CA ILE A 199 -4.83 24.76 -19.38
C ILE A 199 -4.44 26.10 -19.99
N THR A 200 -3.12 26.38 -20.00
CA THR A 200 -2.55 27.58 -20.63
C THR A 200 -1.52 27.22 -21.70
N LYS A 201 -1.43 28.04 -22.75
CA LYS A 201 -0.44 27.84 -23.82
C LYS A 201 0.96 28.25 -23.39
N ALA A 202 1.07 29.37 -22.67
CA ALA A 202 2.33 29.89 -22.16
C ALA A 202 2.51 29.50 -20.69
N VAL A 203 3.57 28.78 -20.40
CA VAL A 203 3.94 28.36 -19.04
C VAL A 203 5.24 29.04 -18.65
N SER A 204 5.33 29.57 -17.45
CA SER A 204 6.56 30.15 -16.92
C SER A 204 7.64 29.07 -16.78
N LYS A 205 8.82 29.30 -17.42
CA LYS A 205 9.98 28.40 -17.31
C LYS A 205 10.43 28.21 -15.85
N ASN A 206 10.22 29.22 -15.00
CA ASN A 206 10.55 29.15 -13.58
C ASN A 206 9.67 28.11 -12.86
N VAL A 207 8.36 28.05 -13.15
CA VAL A 207 7.44 27.07 -12.56
C VAL A 207 7.86 25.65 -12.91
N LEU A 208 8.14 25.39 -14.19
CA LEU A 208 8.64 24.09 -14.66
C LEU A 208 9.94 23.70 -13.91
N LYS A 209 10.92 24.63 -13.86
CA LYS A 209 12.21 24.37 -13.21
C LYS A 209 12.04 24.07 -11.72
N ASP A 210 11.23 24.87 -11.02
CA ASP A 210 11.03 24.73 -9.58
C ASP A 210 10.29 23.42 -9.25
N MET A 211 9.24 23.06 -10.03
CA MET A 211 8.50 21.82 -9.85
C MET A 211 9.39 20.59 -10.10
N VAL A 212 10.15 20.56 -11.19
CA VAL A 212 11.06 19.46 -11.51
C VAL A 212 12.18 19.35 -10.47
N ARG A 213 12.77 20.47 -10.05
CA ARG A 213 13.80 20.47 -9.00
C ARG A 213 13.29 19.93 -7.67
N PHE A 214 12.01 20.16 -7.36
CA PHE A 214 11.38 19.63 -6.15
C PHE A 214 11.11 18.14 -6.26
N SER A 215 10.57 17.66 -7.39
CA SER A 215 10.11 16.28 -7.54
C SER A 215 11.24 15.30 -7.90
N PHE A 216 12.26 15.74 -8.63
CA PHE A 216 13.34 14.84 -9.09
C PHE A 216 14.03 14.02 -7.98
N PRO A 217 14.38 14.60 -6.81
CA PRO A 217 14.96 13.81 -5.71
C PRO A 217 14.00 12.77 -5.12
N LEU A 218 12.67 12.97 -5.25
CA LEU A 218 11.66 12.06 -4.71
C LEU A 218 11.62 10.74 -5.49
N ILE A 219 12.02 10.75 -6.78
CA ILE A 219 12.09 9.55 -7.62
C ILE A 219 12.89 8.45 -6.93
N PHE A 220 14.06 8.79 -6.37
CA PHE A 220 14.92 7.82 -5.68
C PHE A 220 14.25 7.22 -4.44
N SER A 221 13.53 8.03 -3.68
CA SER A 221 12.82 7.58 -2.49
C SER A 221 11.65 6.65 -2.83
N VAL A 222 10.87 7.01 -3.84
CA VAL A 222 9.73 6.19 -4.31
C VAL A 222 10.23 4.88 -4.90
N THR A 223 11.32 4.92 -5.67
CA THR A 223 11.94 3.72 -6.26
C THR A 223 12.50 2.78 -5.19
N ALA A 224 13.19 3.32 -4.17
CA ALA A 224 13.70 2.51 -3.07
C ALA A 224 12.57 1.83 -2.30
N TRP A 225 11.46 2.54 -2.06
CA TRP A 225 10.27 1.96 -1.47
C TRP A 225 9.65 0.87 -2.35
N TRP A 226 9.58 1.12 -3.67
CA TRP A 226 9.07 0.13 -4.63
C TRP A 226 9.92 -1.15 -4.63
N ILE A 227 11.27 -1.03 -4.65
CA ILE A 227 12.18 -2.19 -4.57
C ILE A 227 11.85 -3.04 -3.33
N ASN A 228 11.67 -2.40 -2.18
CA ASN A 228 11.38 -3.12 -0.94
C ASN A 228 9.98 -3.80 -0.91
N SER A 229 9.03 -3.30 -1.68
CA SER A 229 7.63 -3.75 -1.61
C SER A 229 7.17 -4.60 -2.80
N ALA A 230 7.92 -4.63 -3.89
CA ALA A 230 7.43 -5.21 -5.13
C ALA A 230 8.48 -5.97 -5.97
N SER A 231 9.79 -5.87 -5.64
CA SER A 231 10.85 -6.56 -6.41
C SER A 231 10.75 -8.08 -6.33
N ASP A 232 10.21 -8.59 -5.23
CA ASP A 232 9.95 -10.03 -5.01
C ASP A 232 9.12 -10.68 -6.12
N ARG A 233 8.15 -9.96 -6.70
CA ARG A 233 7.33 -10.44 -7.81
C ARG A 233 8.13 -10.71 -9.08
N TYR A 234 9.10 -9.86 -9.39
CA TYR A 234 9.97 -10.04 -10.56
C TYR A 234 10.93 -11.21 -10.35
N ILE A 235 11.56 -11.29 -9.18
CA ILE A 235 12.48 -12.38 -8.84
C ILE A 235 11.72 -13.71 -8.86
N LEU A 236 10.51 -13.74 -8.27
CA LEU A 236 9.67 -14.92 -8.24
C LEU A 236 9.20 -15.34 -9.65
N THR A 237 8.79 -14.39 -10.49
CA THR A 237 8.41 -14.69 -11.88
C THR A 237 9.58 -15.25 -12.67
N TRP A 238 10.78 -14.67 -12.51
CA TRP A 238 11.98 -15.12 -13.19
C TRP A 238 12.43 -16.50 -12.75
N MET A 239 12.39 -16.80 -11.45
CA MET A 239 12.89 -18.06 -10.89
C MET A 239 11.85 -19.20 -10.88
N SER A 240 10.56 -18.89 -10.70
CA SER A 240 9.50 -19.88 -10.45
C SER A 240 8.33 -19.80 -11.44
N GLY A 241 8.32 -18.81 -12.32
CA GLY A 241 7.28 -18.61 -13.33
C GLY A 241 6.13 -17.73 -12.90
N ILE A 242 5.36 -17.29 -13.90
CA ILE A 242 4.32 -16.26 -13.72
C ILE A 242 3.11 -16.76 -12.94
N ALA A 243 2.76 -18.05 -13.04
CA ALA A 243 1.64 -18.65 -12.30
C ALA A 243 1.90 -18.64 -10.79
N VAL A 244 3.13 -18.95 -10.36
CA VAL A 244 3.53 -18.91 -8.95
C VAL A 244 3.54 -17.46 -8.43
N SER A 245 3.97 -16.49 -9.26
CA SER A 245 3.86 -15.07 -8.93
C SER A 245 2.41 -14.61 -8.80
N GLY A 246 1.50 -15.13 -9.63
CA GLY A 246 0.06 -14.86 -9.52
C GLY A 246 -0.55 -15.38 -8.22
N LEU A 247 -0.19 -16.59 -7.80
CA LEU A 247 -0.59 -17.14 -6.48
C LEU A 247 -0.08 -16.24 -5.34
N TYR A 248 1.17 -15.82 -5.41
CA TYR A 248 1.78 -14.93 -4.44
C TYR A 248 1.08 -13.57 -4.38
N ALA A 249 0.73 -12.99 -5.54
CA ALA A 249 0.02 -11.72 -5.62
C ALA A 249 -1.38 -11.77 -4.98
N VAL A 250 -2.10 -12.89 -5.15
CA VAL A 250 -3.39 -13.10 -4.48
C VAL A 250 -3.21 -13.27 -2.98
N ALA A 251 -2.15 -13.95 -2.52
CA ALA A 251 -1.87 -14.13 -1.09
C ALA A 251 -1.77 -12.80 -0.32
N TYR A 252 -1.33 -11.70 -0.95
CA TYR A 252 -1.31 -10.36 -0.33
C TYR A 252 -2.69 -9.78 0.00
N LYS A 253 -3.76 -10.34 -0.53
CA LYS A 253 -5.11 -9.80 -0.30
C LYS A 253 -5.55 -9.93 1.16
N ILE A 254 -5.28 -11.06 1.81
CA ILE A 254 -5.61 -11.26 3.23
C ILE A 254 -4.76 -10.35 4.14
N PRO A 255 -3.41 -10.27 4.03
CA PRO A 255 -2.60 -9.29 4.74
C PRO A 255 -3.02 -7.83 4.49
N GLY A 256 -3.62 -7.56 3.33
CA GLY A 256 -4.21 -6.26 3.01
C GLY A 256 -5.23 -5.78 4.04
N ILE A 257 -5.99 -6.68 4.70
CA ILE A 257 -6.92 -6.32 5.79
C ILE A 257 -6.15 -5.69 6.95
N LEU A 258 -5.06 -6.34 7.38
CA LEU A 258 -4.23 -5.86 8.47
C LEU A 258 -3.53 -4.54 8.09
N SER A 259 -3.13 -4.38 6.82
CA SER A 259 -2.55 -3.15 6.30
C SER A 259 -3.52 -1.96 6.32
N VAL A 260 -4.83 -2.19 6.19
CA VAL A 260 -5.85 -1.14 6.37
C VAL A 260 -5.83 -0.63 7.80
N PHE A 261 -5.86 -1.55 8.77
CA PHE A 261 -5.78 -1.20 10.19
C PHE A 261 -4.50 -0.40 10.50
N GLN A 262 -3.35 -0.87 10.01
CA GLN A 262 -2.08 -0.14 10.10
C GLN A 262 -2.18 1.28 9.54
N SER A 263 -2.74 1.46 8.34
CA SER A 263 -2.78 2.74 7.65
C SER A 263 -3.64 3.78 8.36
N VAL A 264 -4.76 3.35 8.94
CA VAL A 264 -5.66 4.22 9.74
C VAL A 264 -4.96 4.73 10.99
N PHE A 265 -4.34 3.82 11.72
CA PHE A 265 -3.59 4.19 12.92
C PHE A 265 -2.42 5.12 12.56
N TYR A 266 -1.66 4.79 11.53
CA TYR A 266 -0.50 5.56 11.11
C TYR A 266 -0.83 7.01 10.73
N GLN A 267 -1.97 7.25 10.06
CA GLN A 267 -2.41 8.60 9.71
C GLN A 267 -2.60 9.50 10.95
N ALA A 268 -3.20 8.95 12.00
CA ALA A 268 -3.36 9.69 13.26
C ALA A 268 -2.04 9.81 14.03
N TRP A 269 -1.27 8.71 14.10
CA TRP A 269 -0.03 8.62 14.85
C TRP A 269 1.06 9.55 14.30
N SER A 270 1.24 9.61 12.98
CA SER A 270 2.31 10.42 12.37
C SER A 270 2.24 11.91 12.74
N ILE A 271 1.03 12.44 12.95
CA ILE A 271 0.84 13.82 13.41
C ILE A 271 1.10 13.93 14.91
N SER A 272 0.56 12.98 15.69
CA SER A 272 0.69 12.99 17.16
C SER A 272 2.14 12.79 17.58
N ALA A 273 2.89 11.93 16.91
CA ALA A 273 4.31 11.70 17.18
C ALA A 273 5.16 12.97 17.07
N ILE A 274 4.80 13.90 16.16
CA ILE A 274 5.51 15.18 16.00
C ILE A 274 5.10 16.18 17.07
N LYS A 275 3.80 16.22 17.41
CA LYS A 275 3.25 17.22 18.35
C LYS A 275 3.56 16.90 19.80
N GLU A 276 3.50 15.62 20.17
CA GLU A 276 3.59 15.13 21.55
C GLU A 276 4.96 14.48 21.85
N PHE A 277 5.98 14.79 21.04
CA PHE A 277 7.32 14.22 21.24
C PHE A 277 7.93 14.73 22.57
N ASP A 278 8.16 13.82 23.50
CA ASP A 278 8.95 14.04 24.72
C ASP A 278 10.06 13.00 24.82
N LYS A 279 11.32 13.46 24.98
CA LYS A 279 12.51 12.60 25.03
C LYS A 279 12.47 11.61 26.20
N ASP A 280 11.92 12.02 27.32
CA ASP A 280 11.84 11.20 28.53
C ASP A 280 10.51 10.44 28.65
N ASP A 281 9.56 10.69 27.72
CA ASP A 281 8.19 10.12 27.72
C ASP A 281 7.53 10.18 29.11
N LYS A 282 7.61 11.35 29.77
CA LYS A 282 7.20 11.55 31.18
C LYS A 282 5.76 11.16 31.43
N ASP A 283 4.88 11.49 30.49
CA ASP A 283 3.45 11.14 30.57
C ASP A 283 3.17 9.71 30.12
N GLY A 284 4.18 8.98 29.62
CA GLY A 284 4.05 7.63 29.08
C GLY A 284 3.18 7.55 27.83
N PHE A 285 2.92 8.69 27.16
CA PHE A 285 2.02 8.73 26.02
C PHE A 285 2.55 7.91 24.83
N ILE A 286 3.82 8.08 24.48
CA ILE A 286 4.44 7.39 23.33
C ILE A 286 4.54 5.89 23.63
N SER A 287 4.96 5.52 24.85
CA SER A 287 5.02 4.12 25.30
C SER A 287 3.65 3.45 25.30
N ASN A 288 2.60 4.15 25.73
CA ASN A 288 1.24 3.62 25.69
C ASN A 288 0.72 3.44 24.25
N MET A 289 0.99 4.39 23.37
CA MET A 289 0.62 4.29 21.94
C MET A 289 1.37 3.14 21.25
N TYR A 290 2.66 2.96 21.55
CA TYR A 290 3.43 1.81 21.08
C TYR A 290 2.78 0.49 21.53
N ASN A 291 2.49 0.35 22.82
CA ASN A 291 1.87 -0.86 23.36
C ASN A 291 0.49 -1.14 22.75
N MET A 292 -0.35 -0.10 22.56
CA MET A 292 -1.66 -0.23 21.94
C MET A 292 -1.55 -0.66 20.46
N MET A 293 -0.64 -0.03 19.70
CA MET A 293 -0.41 -0.39 18.30
C MET A 293 0.12 -1.82 18.18
N ASN A 294 1.12 -2.17 19.00
CA ASN A 294 1.72 -3.50 19.02
C ASN A 294 0.67 -4.56 19.36
N PHE A 295 -0.11 -4.35 20.44
CA PHE A 295 -1.21 -5.24 20.79
C PHE A 295 -2.20 -5.40 19.64
N GLY A 296 -2.70 -4.29 19.07
CA GLY A 296 -3.67 -4.34 17.99
C GLY A 296 -3.17 -5.11 16.77
N MET A 297 -1.94 -4.83 16.34
CA MET A 297 -1.32 -5.49 15.18
C MET A 297 -1.10 -6.99 15.43
N VAL A 298 -0.52 -7.36 16.57
CA VAL A 298 -0.20 -8.74 16.92
C VAL A 298 -1.47 -9.57 17.13
N PHE A 299 -2.45 -9.00 17.84
CA PHE A 299 -3.72 -9.68 18.12
C PHE A 299 -4.52 -9.93 16.83
N VAL A 300 -4.72 -8.89 16.01
CA VAL A 300 -5.45 -9.03 14.73
C VAL A 300 -4.69 -9.96 13.78
N CYS A 301 -3.35 -9.88 13.73
CA CYS A 301 -2.52 -10.81 12.97
C CYS A 301 -2.78 -12.27 13.40
N SER A 302 -2.70 -12.55 14.70
CA SER A 302 -2.92 -13.88 15.26
C SER A 302 -4.32 -14.41 14.94
N VAL A 303 -5.36 -13.58 15.08
CA VAL A 303 -6.75 -13.94 14.74
C VAL A 303 -6.88 -14.25 13.24
N ILE A 304 -6.28 -13.43 12.36
CA ILE A 304 -6.34 -13.69 10.91
C ILE A 304 -5.58 -14.98 10.58
N ILE A 305 -4.47 -15.30 11.25
CA ILE A 305 -3.76 -16.59 11.05
C ILE A 305 -4.65 -17.75 11.44
N VAL A 306 -5.39 -17.68 12.56
CA VAL A 306 -6.39 -18.72 12.94
C VAL A 306 -7.46 -18.86 11.87
N LEU A 307 -7.95 -17.75 11.35
CA LEU A 307 -9.03 -17.71 10.36
C LEU A 307 -8.51 -17.85 8.90
N ASN A 308 -7.20 -18.03 8.70
CA ASN A 308 -6.59 -18.04 7.38
C ASN A 308 -7.27 -19.07 6.43
N ILE A 309 -7.41 -20.30 6.85
CA ILE A 309 -8.04 -21.36 6.04
C ILE A 309 -9.53 -21.05 5.77
N PRO A 310 -10.38 -20.72 6.77
CA PRO A 310 -11.76 -20.29 6.52
C PRO A 310 -11.87 -19.10 5.57
N ILE A 311 -11.06 -18.07 5.76
CA ILE A 311 -11.06 -16.89 4.88
C ILE A 311 -10.62 -17.27 3.47
N ALA A 312 -9.56 -18.08 3.34
CA ALA A 312 -9.08 -18.54 2.04
C ALA A 312 -10.14 -19.36 1.29
N LYS A 313 -10.91 -20.21 1.97
CA LYS A 313 -12.02 -20.98 1.36
C LYS A 313 -13.13 -20.08 0.80
N ILE A 314 -13.33 -18.90 1.37
CA ILE A 314 -14.33 -17.94 0.89
C ILE A 314 -13.77 -17.11 -0.26
N LEU A 315 -12.49 -16.73 -0.18
CA LEU A 315 -11.88 -15.77 -1.10
C LEU A 315 -11.19 -16.42 -2.30
N TYR A 316 -10.60 -17.60 -2.11
CA TYR A 316 -9.76 -18.25 -3.10
C TYR A 316 -10.42 -19.52 -3.63
N THR A 317 -10.66 -19.54 -4.92
CA THR A 317 -11.23 -20.70 -5.61
C THR A 317 -10.17 -21.40 -6.46
N ASN A 318 -10.41 -22.65 -6.82
CA ASN A 318 -9.56 -23.46 -7.69
C ASN A 318 -8.09 -23.49 -7.22
N GLU A 319 -7.15 -23.31 -8.15
CA GLU A 319 -5.70 -23.31 -7.88
C GLU A 319 -5.27 -22.20 -6.93
N PHE A 320 -6.03 -21.09 -6.84
CA PHE A 320 -5.70 -19.98 -5.95
C PHE A 320 -5.83 -20.33 -4.47
N PHE A 321 -6.53 -21.42 -4.13
CA PHE A 321 -6.62 -21.85 -2.73
C PHE A 321 -5.24 -22.07 -2.10
N GLU A 322 -4.27 -22.56 -2.86
CA GLU A 322 -2.89 -22.78 -2.41
C GLU A 322 -2.20 -21.50 -1.87
N ALA A 323 -2.72 -20.32 -2.25
CA ALA A 323 -2.19 -19.03 -1.77
C ALA A 323 -2.28 -18.86 -0.24
N TYR A 324 -3.19 -19.59 0.45
CA TYR A 324 -3.30 -19.57 1.91
C TYR A 324 -1.98 -19.90 2.61
N LYS A 325 -1.13 -20.72 1.97
CA LYS A 325 0.17 -21.11 2.52
C LYS A 325 1.13 -19.92 2.68
N PHE A 326 1.02 -18.90 1.84
CA PHE A 326 1.92 -17.73 1.84
C PHE A 326 1.42 -16.62 2.76
N VAL A 327 0.16 -16.67 3.17
CA VAL A 327 -0.49 -15.63 3.97
C VAL A 327 0.14 -15.42 5.36
N PRO A 328 0.44 -16.46 6.17
CA PRO A 328 0.94 -16.26 7.53
C PRO A 328 2.26 -15.48 7.62
N PRO A 329 3.34 -15.79 6.86
CA PRO A 329 4.56 -14.97 6.90
C PRO A 329 4.33 -13.54 6.38
N LEU A 330 3.44 -13.35 5.39
CA LEU A 330 3.07 -12.01 4.92
C LEU A 330 2.31 -11.21 5.98
N LEU A 331 1.45 -11.83 6.78
CA LEU A 331 0.78 -11.19 7.92
C LEU A 331 1.79 -10.72 8.98
N VAL A 332 2.76 -11.56 9.34
CA VAL A 332 3.81 -11.18 10.28
C VAL A 332 4.68 -10.05 9.70
N SER A 333 4.95 -10.06 8.39
CA SER A 333 5.66 -8.97 7.72
C SER A 333 4.95 -7.63 7.87
N VAL A 334 3.60 -7.62 7.77
CA VAL A 334 2.79 -6.41 7.99
C VAL A 334 2.89 -5.91 9.43
N VAL A 335 2.95 -6.81 10.43
CA VAL A 335 3.18 -6.42 11.84
C VAL A 335 4.52 -5.70 11.99
N PHE A 336 5.61 -6.29 11.49
CA PHE A 336 6.94 -5.67 11.57
C PHE A 336 7.00 -4.34 10.82
N ASN A 337 6.39 -4.26 9.62
CA ASN A 337 6.30 -3.01 8.88
C ASN A 337 5.53 -1.94 9.66
N ALA A 338 4.40 -2.29 10.27
CA ALA A 338 3.59 -1.37 11.07
C ALA A 338 4.38 -0.78 12.25
N MET A 339 5.11 -1.63 12.97
CA MET A 339 5.94 -1.19 14.10
C MET A 339 7.15 -0.39 13.63
N ALA A 340 7.74 -0.74 12.49
CA ALA A 340 8.81 0.04 11.86
C ALA A 340 8.33 1.44 11.43
N LEU A 341 7.11 1.57 10.90
CA LEU A 341 6.51 2.86 10.54
C LEU A 341 6.15 3.68 11.77
N PHE A 342 5.65 3.03 12.83
CA PHE A 342 5.40 3.68 14.11
C PHE A 342 6.66 4.39 14.63
N ILE A 343 7.76 3.65 14.71
CA ILE A 343 9.06 4.18 15.14
C ILE A 343 9.58 5.22 14.16
N GLY A 344 9.35 5.01 12.87
CA GLY A 344 9.72 5.93 11.79
C GLY A 344 9.13 7.33 11.97
N SER A 345 7.90 7.44 12.50
CA SER A 345 7.29 8.73 12.81
C SER A 345 8.04 9.49 13.91
N ILE A 346 8.63 8.78 14.87
CA ILE A 346 9.46 9.39 15.94
C ILE A 346 10.76 9.94 15.33
N PHE A 347 11.42 9.20 14.44
CA PHE A 347 12.60 9.71 13.73
C PHE A 347 12.26 10.94 12.88
N THR A 348 11.06 10.99 12.31
CA THR A 348 10.59 12.18 11.58
C THR A 348 10.42 13.37 12.54
N ALA A 349 9.89 13.15 13.75
CA ALA A 349 9.73 14.19 14.78
C ALA A 349 11.09 14.80 15.21
N VAL A 350 12.12 13.97 15.35
CA VAL A 350 13.48 14.41 15.70
C VAL A 350 14.32 14.80 14.46
N LYS A 351 13.73 14.78 13.25
CA LYS A 351 14.38 15.12 11.98
C LYS A 351 15.58 14.22 11.60
N ASP A 352 15.64 13.00 12.10
CA ASP A 352 16.67 12.03 11.71
C ASP A 352 16.23 11.18 10.50
N THR A 353 16.22 11.81 9.35
CA THR A 353 15.90 11.15 8.06
C THR A 353 16.99 10.17 7.63
N LYS A 354 18.23 10.33 8.10
CA LYS A 354 19.35 9.44 7.79
C LYS A 354 19.10 8.03 8.32
N THR A 355 18.69 7.90 9.58
CA THR A 355 18.36 6.61 10.18
C THR A 355 17.18 5.95 9.48
N LEU A 356 16.16 6.72 9.08
CA LEU A 356 15.04 6.21 8.29
C LEU A 356 15.52 5.61 6.97
N SER A 357 16.31 6.35 6.20
CA SER A 357 16.79 5.93 4.88
C SER A 357 17.72 4.73 4.99
N VAL A 358 18.71 4.76 5.89
CA VAL A 358 19.69 3.67 6.06
C VAL A 358 18.99 2.37 6.47
N SER A 359 18.08 2.42 7.45
CA SER A 359 17.33 1.22 7.88
C SER A 359 16.49 0.63 6.74
N THR A 360 15.84 1.47 5.94
CA THR A 360 15.04 1.02 4.79
C THR A 360 15.91 0.37 3.70
N ILE A 361 17.06 0.98 3.38
CA ILE A 361 17.99 0.44 2.38
C ILE A 361 18.54 -0.91 2.83
N ILE A 362 18.97 -1.04 4.08
CA ILE A 362 19.48 -2.31 4.61
C ILE A 362 18.38 -3.38 4.58
N GLY A 363 17.15 -3.04 4.97
CA GLY A 363 16.03 -3.95 4.87
C GLY A 363 15.75 -4.41 3.44
N ALA A 364 15.81 -3.49 2.47
CA ALA A 364 15.62 -3.81 1.05
C ALA A 364 16.74 -4.72 0.51
N VAL A 365 17.99 -4.46 0.87
CA VAL A 365 19.12 -5.32 0.47
C VAL A 365 18.96 -6.73 1.06
N ILE A 366 18.66 -6.84 2.35
CA ILE A 366 18.44 -8.14 2.99
C ILE A 366 17.24 -8.86 2.36
N ASN A 367 16.12 -8.17 2.15
CA ASN A 367 14.95 -8.74 1.48
C ASN A 367 15.34 -9.28 0.09
N THR A 368 16.05 -8.51 -0.71
CA THR A 368 16.47 -8.91 -2.07
C THR A 368 17.39 -10.12 -2.03
N VAL A 369 18.41 -10.13 -1.17
CA VAL A 369 19.33 -11.27 -1.02
C VAL A 369 18.59 -12.52 -0.55
N CYS A 370 17.72 -12.37 0.48
CA CYS A 370 16.89 -13.47 0.97
C CYS A 370 15.91 -13.98 -0.11
N ASN A 371 15.37 -13.12 -0.97
CA ASN A 371 14.53 -13.53 -2.08
C ASN A 371 15.27 -14.48 -3.02
N PHE A 372 16.49 -14.14 -3.47
CA PHE A 372 17.27 -15.03 -4.34
C PHE A 372 17.53 -16.40 -3.70
N VAL A 373 17.87 -16.42 -2.40
CA VAL A 373 18.16 -17.68 -1.69
C VAL A 373 16.89 -18.49 -1.43
N PHE A 374 15.87 -17.86 -0.87
CA PHE A 374 14.70 -18.61 -0.39
C PHE A 374 13.71 -18.97 -1.50
N ILE A 375 13.59 -18.15 -2.56
CA ILE A 375 12.79 -18.51 -3.72
C ILE A 375 13.36 -19.73 -4.42
N TYR A 376 14.68 -19.87 -4.47
CA TYR A 376 15.33 -21.06 -5.04
C TYR A 376 14.88 -22.35 -4.34
N TYR A 377 14.78 -22.34 -3.00
CA TYR A 377 14.39 -23.53 -2.23
C TYR A 377 12.88 -23.67 -2.02
N TRP A 378 12.15 -22.58 -1.85
CA TRP A 378 10.76 -22.58 -1.38
C TRP A 378 9.80 -21.74 -2.23
N GLN A 379 10.22 -21.29 -3.40
CA GLN A 379 9.41 -20.51 -4.35
C GLN A 379 8.65 -19.36 -3.65
N ALA A 380 7.31 -19.24 -3.84
CA ALA A 380 6.49 -18.17 -3.28
C ALA A 380 6.51 -18.13 -1.73
N TYR A 381 6.66 -19.26 -1.08
CA TYR A 381 6.81 -19.31 0.38
C TYR A 381 8.14 -18.66 0.82
N GLY A 382 9.19 -18.92 0.06
CA GLY A 382 10.49 -18.27 0.27
C GLY A 382 10.42 -16.75 0.13
N ALA A 383 9.70 -16.24 -0.88
CA ALA A 383 9.46 -14.81 -1.05
C ALA A 383 8.72 -14.19 0.15
N ALA A 384 7.71 -14.89 0.67
CA ALA A 384 6.97 -14.44 1.84
C ALA A 384 7.84 -14.36 3.12
N ILE A 385 8.73 -15.34 3.32
CA ILE A 385 9.71 -15.34 4.43
C ILE A 385 10.73 -14.21 4.24
N ALA A 386 11.25 -14.01 3.02
CA ALA A 386 12.21 -12.95 2.73
C ALA A 386 11.61 -11.57 3.05
N THR A 387 10.35 -11.34 2.68
CA THR A 387 9.62 -10.11 3.00
C THR A 387 9.44 -9.94 4.51
N MET A 388 9.10 -10.99 5.23
CA MET A 388 8.98 -10.98 6.69
C MET A 388 10.32 -10.60 7.35
N LEU A 389 11.43 -11.19 6.91
CA LEU A 389 12.76 -10.90 7.44
C LEU A 389 13.22 -9.49 7.10
N GLY A 390 12.98 -9.02 5.87
CA GLY A 390 13.31 -7.67 5.44
C GLY A 390 12.68 -6.61 6.35
N TYR A 391 11.36 -6.67 6.57
CA TYR A 391 10.68 -5.76 7.49
C TYR A 391 11.05 -6.00 8.95
N GLY A 392 11.32 -7.24 9.36
CA GLY A 392 11.81 -7.58 10.69
C GLY A 392 13.14 -6.89 11.01
N VAL A 393 14.09 -6.92 10.07
CA VAL A 393 15.38 -6.22 10.20
C VAL A 393 15.18 -4.71 10.32
N VAL A 394 14.34 -4.10 9.47
CA VAL A 394 14.01 -2.66 9.56
C VAL A 394 13.46 -2.32 10.94
N PHE A 395 12.52 -3.12 11.44
CA PHE A 395 11.92 -2.93 12.76
C PHE A 395 12.97 -3.01 13.88
N VAL A 396 13.78 -4.06 13.89
CA VAL A 396 14.82 -4.27 14.93
C VAL A 396 15.85 -3.15 14.89
N MET A 397 16.34 -2.78 13.71
CA MET A 397 17.30 -1.67 13.57
C MET A 397 16.73 -0.36 14.08
N ARG A 398 15.52 0.01 13.66
CA ARG A 398 14.85 1.23 14.12
C ARG A 398 14.64 1.20 15.62
N HIS A 399 14.27 0.05 16.16
CA HIS A 399 14.05 -0.12 17.60
C HIS A 399 15.34 0.08 18.43
N ILE A 400 16.47 -0.46 17.95
CA ILE A 400 17.78 -0.27 18.61
C ILE A 400 18.21 1.20 18.53
N MET A 401 18.09 1.82 17.35
CA MET A 401 18.48 3.22 17.13
C MET A 401 17.59 4.21 17.87
N LEU A 402 16.33 3.85 18.14
CA LEU A 402 15.36 4.69 18.85
C LEU A 402 15.82 5.05 20.27
N ARG A 403 16.54 4.15 20.94
CA ARG A 403 17.05 4.34 22.32
C ARG A 403 17.90 5.61 22.48
N LYS A 404 18.50 6.10 21.38
CA LYS A 404 19.27 7.34 21.38
C LYS A 404 18.40 8.60 21.59
N TYR A 405 17.13 8.53 21.15
CA TYR A 405 16.24 9.68 21.04
C TYR A 405 15.17 9.73 22.12
N ILE A 406 14.72 8.57 22.59
CA ILE A 406 13.64 8.48 23.57
C ILE A 406 13.81 7.29 24.50
N LYS A 407 13.42 7.47 25.76
CA LYS A 407 13.39 6.41 26.79
C LYS A 407 11.98 5.84 26.86
N LEU A 408 11.71 4.82 26.07
CA LEU A 408 10.42 4.14 26.12
C LEU A 408 10.33 3.19 27.30
N HIS A 409 9.20 3.23 28.01
CA HIS A 409 8.89 2.33 29.12
C HIS A 409 8.20 1.05 28.61
N LEU A 410 8.96 0.19 27.91
CA LEU A 410 8.46 -1.03 27.27
C LEU A 410 8.78 -2.29 28.08
N LYS A 411 7.88 -3.26 28.02
CA LYS A 411 8.07 -4.59 28.58
C LYS A 411 8.69 -5.51 27.53
N TRP A 412 9.99 -5.41 27.32
CA TRP A 412 10.73 -6.12 26.28
C TRP A 412 10.49 -7.63 26.24
N TRP A 413 10.47 -8.27 27.42
CA TRP A 413 10.24 -9.71 27.54
C TRP A 413 8.87 -10.11 27.00
N ARG A 414 7.85 -9.32 27.29
CA ARG A 414 6.50 -9.53 26.76
C ARG A 414 6.48 -9.46 25.24
N ASP A 415 7.08 -8.41 24.67
CA ASP A 415 7.05 -8.17 23.22
C ASP A 415 7.83 -9.25 22.48
N ILE A 416 9.00 -9.65 22.97
CA ILE A 416 9.78 -10.77 22.44
C ILE A 416 8.96 -12.07 22.50
N PHE A 417 8.34 -12.36 23.66
CA PHE A 417 7.53 -13.58 23.80
C PHE A 417 6.36 -13.62 22.84
N VAL A 418 5.69 -12.49 22.65
CA VAL A 418 4.54 -12.39 21.76
C VAL A 418 4.96 -12.53 20.28
N TYR A 419 6.08 -11.97 19.86
CA TYR A 419 6.61 -12.20 18.51
C TYR A 419 7.06 -13.65 18.30
N LEU A 420 7.69 -14.27 19.29
CA LEU A 420 8.00 -15.70 19.25
C LEU A 420 6.72 -16.55 19.15
N ALA A 421 5.67 -16.21 19.91
CA ALA A 421 4.38 -16.86 19.81
C ALA A 421 3.78 -16.77 18.41
N LEU A 422 3.86 -15.61 17.73
CA LEU A 422 3.44 -15.46 16.35
C LEU A 422 4.25 -16.35 15.40
N ILE A 423 5.57 -16.44 15.59
CA ILE A 423 6.43 -17.29 14.75
C ILE A 423 6.09 -18.76 14.97
N VAL A 424 5.88 -19.20 16.23
CA VAL A 424 5.45 -20.57 16.55
C VAL A 424 4.07 -20.85 15.95
N GLN A 425 3.14 -19.89 16.04
CA GLN A 425 1.82 -19.98 15.42
C GLN A 425 1.95 -20.17 13.90
N LEU A 426 2.80 -19.36 13.25
CA LEU A 426 3.07 -19.46 11.81
C LEU A 426 3.54 -20.87 11.45
N VAL A 427 4.52 -21.43 12.16
CA VAL A 427 5.05 -22.78 11.91
C VAL A 427 3.99 -23.83 12.16
N SER A 428 3.19 -23.71 13.23
CA SER A 428 2.15 -24.68 13.58
C SER A 428 1.00 -24.76 12.59
N VAL A 429 0.71 -23.68 11.84
CA VAL A 429 -0.29 -23.71 10.76
C VAL A 429 0.07 -24.72 9.67
N TYR A 430 1.35 -24.88 9.36
CA TYR A 430 1.82 -25.83 8.33
C TYR A 430 1.81 -27.28 8.82
N SER A 431 2.05 -27.50 10.13
CA SER A 431 2.06 -28.84 10.71
C SER A 431 0.66 -29.42 10.91
N LEU A 432 -0.36 -28.55 10.96
CA LEU A 432 -1.75 -28.92 11.30
C LEU A 432 -2.69 -28.84 10.08
N GLU A 433 -2.28 -29.06 8.87
CA GLU A 433 -2.98 -29.09 7.56
C GLU A 433 -4.51 -28.74 7.54
N LYS A 434 -5.17 -28.62 8.69
CA LYS A 434 -6.60 -28.34 8.87
C LYS A 434 -6.80 -27.23 9.90
N PHE A 435 -7.93 -26.52 9.81
CA PHE A 435 -8.37 -25.62 10.87
C PHE A 435 -8.37 -26.35 12.21
N SER A 436 -7.49 -25.94 13.11
CA SER A 436 -7.37 -26.53 14.43
C SER A 436 -7.73 -25.51 15.51
N LEU A 437 -8.63 -25.89 16.41
CA LEU A 437 -8.99 -25.08 17.59
C LEU A 437 -7.78 -24.79 18.48
N LEU A 438 -6.71 -25.61 18.41
CA LEU A 438 -5.45 -25.35 19.10
C LEU A 438 -4.82 -24.02 18.72
N GLN A 439 -5.07 -23.53 17.50
CA GLN A 439 -4.60 -22.22 17.06
C GLN A 439 -5.19 -21.05 17.88
N LEU A 440 -6.36 -21.25 18.52
CA LEU A 440 -6.98 -20.25 19.40
C LEU A 440 -6.17 -19.95 20.67
N VAL A 441 -5.26 -20.84 21.05
CA VAL A 441 -4.37 -20.64 22.21
C VAL A 441 -3.52 -19.37 22.02
N PHE A 442 -3.06 -19.08 20.79
CA PHE A 442 -2.19 -17.94 20.51
C PHE A 442 -2.86 -16.58 20.73
N PRO A 443 -4.03 -16.26 20.09
CA PRO A 443 -4.69 -14.98 20.38
C PRO A 443 -5.15 -14.85 21.83
N VAL A 444 -5.56 -15.94 22.49
CA VAL A 444 -5.89 -15.91 23.92
C VAL A 444 -4.64 -15.58 24.75
N LEU A 445 -3.51 -16.21 24.48
CA LEU A 445 -2.24 -15.91 25.12
C LEU A 445 -1.83 -14.44 24.94
N ILE A 446 -1.95 -13.90 23.72
CA ILE A 446 -1.70 -12.48 23.44
C ILE A 446 -2.62 -11.59 24.27
N LEU A 447 -3.90 -11.90 24.36
CA LEU A 447 -4.86 -11.15 25.19
C LEU A 447 -4.42 -11.14 26.68
N VAL A 448 -3.98 -12.28 27.20
CA VAL A 448 -3.52 -12.38 28.60
C VAL A 448 -2.30 -11.48 28.86
N PHE A 449 -1.34 -11.46 27.94
CA PHE A 449 -0.16 -10.60 28.09
C PHE A 449 -0.44 -9.10 28.00
N TYR A 450 -1.53 -8.72 27.30
CA TYR A 450 -1.94 -7.33 27.08
C TYR A 450 -3.22 -6.93 27.82
N LEU A 451 -3.61 -7.63 28.90
CA LEU A 451 -4.83 -7.35 29.68
C LEU A 451 -4.93 -5.88 30.14
N LYS A 452 -3.80 -5.23 30.44
CA LYS A 452 -3.77 -3.82 30.87
C LYS A 452 -4.21 -2.92 29.71
N GLU A 453 -3.67 -3.14 28.53
CA GLU A 453 -3.96 -2.38 27.31
C GLU A 453 -5.42 -2.61 26.86
N VAL A 454 -5.89 -3.84 26.96
CA VAL A 454 -7.32 -4.18 26.69
C VAL A 454 -8.26 -3.40 27.61
N LYS A 455 -7.97 -3.37 28.92
CA LYS A 455 -8.76 -2.58 29.88
C LYS A 455 -8.76 -1.08 29.57
N GLN A 456 -7.61 -0.54 29.19
CA GLN A 456 -7.50 0.88 28.79
C GLN A 456 -8.35 1.21 27.57
N ILE A 457 -8.29 0.38 26.53
CA ILE A 457 -9.10 0.54 25.31
C ILE A 457 -10.60 0.50 25.68
N PHE A 458 -11.02 -0.45 26.53
CA PHE A 458 -12.41 -0.58 26.93
C PHE A 458 -12.92 0.62 27.74
N ILE A 459 -12.09 1.19 28.62
CA ILE A 459 -12.40 2.39 29.40
C ILE A 459 -12.57 3.61 28.47
N GLN A 460 -11.66 3.78 27.52
CA GLN A 460 -11.72 4.88 26.54
C GLN A 460 -12.99 4.77 25.66
N PHE A 461 -13.32 3.57 25.23
CA PHE A 461 -14.53 3.33 24.42
C PHE A 461 -15.81 3.64 25.21
N LYS A 462 -15.89 3.22 26.47
CA LYS A 462 -17.01 3.60 27.35
C LYS A 462 -17.14 5.11 27.58
N GLY A 463 -16.01 5.82 27.63
CA GLY A 463 -16.00 7.28 27.75
C GLY A 463 -16.49 8.01 26.48
N LEU A 464 -16.28 7.43 25.29
CA LEU A 464 -16.76 7.96 24.02
C LEU A 464 -18.26 7.72 23.78
N VAL A 465 -18.78 6.58 24.22
CA VAL A 465 -20.22 6.23 24.08
C VAL A 465 -21.10 7.00 25.07
N LYS A 466 -20.52 7.54 26.16
CA LYS A 466 -21.25 8.35 27.16
C LYS A 466 -21.27 9.86 26.85
N ARG A 467 -20.63 10.31 25.79
CA ARG A 467 -20.65 11.67 25.24
C ARG A 467 -21.47 11.71 23.96
#